data_42acad00b993dc4e4c38e5f38ee4e1f7
#
_entry.id   42acad00b993dc4e4c38e5f38ee4e1f7
#
_cell.length_a   1.000
_cell.length_b   1.000
_cell.length_c   1.000
_cell.angle_alpha   90.00
_cell.angle_beta   90.00
_cell.angle_gamma   90.00
#
_symmetry.space_group_name_H-M   'P 1'
#
loop_
_entity.id
_entity.type
_entity.pdbx_description
1 polymer ?
#
loop_
_entity_poly.entity_id
_entity_poly.type
_entity_poly.pdbx_seq_one_letter_code
_entity_poly.pdbx_strand_id
1 'polypeptide(L)'
;MGQRPKDLKIITCHLGNGSSIAAVKRGQVVDTSMGMTPLAGLMMGTRCGDIDPSVVNYLKYSLGITGHELDEILNKKSGLAGVSGVPSGDKRDIEAAAVAGDKRAQLAQDMLNYQIKKYIGSYAVAMGGVDCLVFTGGIGEHDAQLREAVCEGLDFLGIRINVDKNQNCHGDVCDITGWRGDVCVLVIATDEELMIARETKQVVEE
;
A
#
# COMPACT_ATOMS: atom_id res chain seq x y z
N MET A 1 11.04 -13.38 13.37
CA MET A 1 11.25 -14.57 12.51
C MET A 1 12.58 -15.32 12.79
N GLY A 2 13.63 -14.70 13.30
CA GLY A 2 14.91 -15.38 13.59
C GLY A 2 15.68 -15.89 12.34
N GLN A 3 15.24 -15.50 11.15
CA GLN A 3 15.88 -15.87 9.88
C GLN A 3 16.71 -14.72 9.33
N ARG A 4 17.71 -15.05 8.50
CA ARG A 4 18.56 -14.02 7.90
C ARG A 4 17.86 -13.39 6.70
N PRO A 5 17.97 -12.06 6.48
CA PRO A 5 17.35 -11.37 5.35
C PRO A 5 17.65 -12.01 3.99
N LYS A 6 18.87 -12.57 3.82
CA LYS A 6 19.29 -13.22 2.56
C LYS A 6 18.55 -14.55 2.25
N ASP A 7 17.80 -15.06 3.19
CA ASP A 7 17.06 -16.32 3.01
C ASP A 7 15.55 -16.07 2.81
N LEU A 8 15.12 -14.79 2.84
CA LEU A 8 13.72 -14.39 2.85
C LEU A 8 13.27 -13.73 1.54
N LYS A 9 11.98 -13.92 1.24
CA LYS A 9 11.19 -13.20 0.24
C LYS A 9 10.11 -12.42 1.00
N ILE A 10 10.23 -11.09 0.98
CA ILE A 10 9.38 -10.20 1.77
C ILE A 10 8.62 -9.28 0.82
N ILE A 11 7.33 -9.09 1.07
CA ILE A 11 6.55 -8.03 0.44
C ILE A 11 6.24 -7.00 1.53
N THR A 12 6.62 -5.75 1.29
CA THR A 12 6.29 -4.63 2.19
C THR A 12 5.18 -3.80 1.57
N CYS A 13 4.11 -3.57 2.32
CA CYS A 13 2.99 -2.71 1.99
C CYS A 13 3.06 -1.47 2.88
N HIS A 14 3.76 -0.42 2.42
CA HIS A 14 3.77 0.88 3.08
C HIS A 14 2.55 1.66 2.61
N LEU A 15 1.55 1.77 3.49
CA LEU A 15 0.24 2.34 3.16
C LEU A 15 -0.02 3.57 4.02
N GLY A 16 -0.07 4.72 3.38
CA GLY A 16 -0.35 6.02 3.96
C GLY A 16 -1.10 6.90 2.96
N ASN A 17 -1.04 8.22 3.13
CA ASN A 17 -1.55 9.15 2.11
C ASN A 17 -0.79 9.00 0.77
N GLY A 18 0.52 8.76 0.84
CA GLY A 18 1.30 8.12 -0.22
C GLY A 18 1.48 6.64 0.10
N SER A 19 1.43 5.77 -0.92
CA SER A 19 1.49 4.32 -0.71
C SER A 19 2.39 3.64 -1.73
N SER A 20 3.13 2.65 -1.27
CA SER A 20 3.96 1.80 -2.14
C SER A 20 4.02 0.37 -1.65
N ILE A 21 4.22 -0.55 -2.59
CA ILE A 21 4.52 -1.95 -2.28
C ILE A 21 5.89 -2.26 -2.88
N ALA A 22 6.73 -2.97 -2.14
CA ALA A 22 8.01 -3.41 -2.63
C ALA A 22 8.21 -4.92 -2.42
N ALA A 23 8.89 -5.53 -3.38
CA ALA A 23 9.31 -6.93 -3.34
C ALA A 23 10.78 -6.99 -2.96
N VAL A 24 11.08 -7.65 -1.85
CA VAL A 24 12.44 -7.82 -1.33
C VAL A 24 12.81 -9.30 -1.37
N LYS A 25 13.79 -9.65 -2.17
CA LYS A 25 14.28 -11.03 -2.29
C LYS A 25 15.74 -11.09 -1.88
N ARG A 26 16.04 -11.92 -0.88
CA ARG A 26 17.40 -12.09 -0.37
C ARG A 26 18.05 -10.81 0.14
N GLY A 27 17.26 -9.94 0.77
CA GLY A 27 17.71 -8.66 1.30
C GLY A 27 17.91 -7.54 0.26
N GLN A 28 17.53 -7.78 -1.00
CA GLN A 28 17.57 -6.78 -2.07
C GLN A 28 16.19 -6.51 -2.63
N VAL A 29 15.87 -5.24 -2.85
CA VAL A 29 14.64 -4.84 -3.55
C VAL A 29 14.77 -5.28 -5.01
N VAL A 30 13.82 -6.12 -5.46
CA VAL A 30 13.77 -6.64 -6.84
C VAL A 30 12.67 -5.99 -7.65
N ASP A 31 11.67 -5.38 -6.99
CA ASP A 31 10.59 -4.64 -7.63
C ASP A 31 9.94 -3.67 -6.66
N THR A 32 9.31 -2.61 -7.18
CA THR A 32 8.51 -1.66 -6.41
C THR A 32 7.37 -1.11 -7.25
N SER A 33 6.26 -0.75 -6.60
CA SER A 33 5.07 -0.23 -7.28
C SER A 33 5.24 1.20 -7.81
N MET A 34 6.12 2.00 -7.22
CA MET A 34 6.43 3.34 -7.72
C MET A 34 7.38 3.28 -8.91
N GLY A 35 7.18 4.18 -9.88
CA GLY A 35 7.99 4.26 -11.09
C GLY A 35 9.04 5.37 -11.02
N MET A 36 9.19 6.12 -12.14
CA MET A 36 10.07 7.29 -12.22
C MET A 36 9.71 8.36 -11.17
N THR A 37 8.44 8.45 -10.83
CA THR A 37 7.92 9.34 -9.79
C THR A 37 7.02 8.55 -8.83
N PRO A 38 6.68 9.13 -7.65
CA PRO A 38 5.74 8.50 -6.72
C PRO A 38 4.27 8.55 -7.18
N LEU A 39 4.00 8.68 -8.48
CA LEU A 39 2.66 8.73 -9.06
C LEU A 39 2.16 7.35 -9.47
N ALA A 40 3.05 6.51 -10.03
CA ALA A 40 2.72 5.15 -10.45
C ALA A 40 2.43 4.22 -9.26
N GLY A 41 1.82 3.10 -9.54
CA GLY A 41 1.54 2.05 -8.57
C GLY A 41 0.13 2.13 -7.99
N LEU A 42 0.04 2.05 -6.68
CA LEU A 42 -1.25 2.09 -5.99
C LEU A 42 -1.97 3.43 -6.16
N MET A 43 -3.28 3.37 -6.24
CA MET A 43 -4.12 4.53 -6.01
C MET A 43 -3.86 5.04 -4.58
N MET A 44 -3.64 6.35 -4.43
CA MET A 44 -3.31 6.97 -3.15
C MET A 44 -4.40 7.97 -2.74
N GLY A 45 -4.21 8.73 -1.69
CA GLY A 45 -5.18 9.72 -1.25
C GLY A 45 -5.67 10.64 -2.38
N THR A 46 -4.74 11.23 -3.14
CA THR A 46 -5.06 12.14 -4.26
C THR A 46 -4.38 11.78 -5.58
N ARG A 47 -3.40 10.86 -5.58
CA ARG A 47 -2.67 10.42 -6.77
C ARG A 47 -3.39 9.26 -7.45
N CYS A 48 -3.39 9.26 -8.79
CA CYS A 48 -4.14 8.28 -9.57
C CYS A 48 -3.61 6.84 -9.45
N GLY A 49 -2.30 6.64 -9.22
CA GLY A 49 -1.66 5.34 -9.39
C GLY A 49 -1.60 4.93 -10.85
N ASP A 50 -1.59 3.62 -11.10
CA ASP A 50 -1.57 3.06 -12.44
C ASP A 50 -2.86 3.35 -13.20
N ILE A 51 -2.71 3.90 -14.40
CA ILE A 51 -3.78 4.17 -15.35
C ILE A 51 -3.38 3.72 -16.75
N ASP A 52 -4.36 3.53 -17.63
CA ASP A 52 -4.09 3.37 -19.05
C ASP A 52 -3.47 4.67 -19.60
N PRO A 53 -2.30 4.63 -20.26
CA PRO A 53 -1.66 5.80 -20.86
C PRO A 53 -2.58 6.58 -21.81
N SER A 54 -3.55 5.93 -22.44
CA SER A 54 -4.52 6.55 -23.34
C SER A 54 -5.44 7.56 -22.62
N VAL A 55 -5.62 7.43 -21.31
CA VAL A 55 -6.35 8.40 -20.49
C VAL A 55 -5.69 9.78 -20.56
N VAL A 56 -4.36 9.84 -20.55
CA VAL A 56 -3.58 11.08 -20.67
C VAL A 56 -3.87 11.75 -22.01
N ASN A 57 -3.86 10.99 -23.10
CA ASN A 57 -4.17 11.48 -24.43
C ASN A 57 -5.62 11.97 -24.54
N TYR A 58 -6.57 11.21 -23.96
CA TYR A 58 -7.98 11.60 -23.93
C TYR A 58 -8.19 12.94 -23.21
N LEU A 59 -7.63 13.10 -22.02
CA LEU A 59 -7.72 14.33 -21.24
C LEU A 59 -7.13 15.52 -22.01
N LYS A 60 -5.97 15.32 -22.63
CA LYS A 60 -5.27 16.37 -23.39
C LYS A 60 -6.01 16.76 -24.68
N TYR A 61 -6.37 15.80 -25.52
CA TYR A 61 -6.85 16.07 -26.87
C TYR A 61 -8.38 16.20 -26.95
N SER A 62 -9.13 15.45 -26.14
CA SER A 62 -10.60 15.48 -26.18
C SER A 62 -11.19 16.54 -25.25
N LEU A 63 -10.53 16.81 -24.11
CA LEU A 63 -10.99 17.80 -23.13
C LEU A 63 -10.17 19.09 -23.10
N GLY A 64 -9.09 19.18 -23.91
CA GLY A 64 -8.25 20.37 -24.00
C GLY A 64 -7.42 20.67 -22.75
N ILE A 65 -7.22 19.66 -21.87
CA ILE A 65 -6.46 19.82 -20.63
C ILE A 65 -4.99 20.11 -20.94
N THR A 66 -4.42 21.16 -20.35
CA THR A 66 -2.99 21.49 -20.49
C THR A 66 -2.08 20.53 -19.74
N GLY A 67 -0.77 20.55 -20.05
CA GLY A 67 0.18 19.68 -19.35
C GLY A 67 0.24 19.93 -17.84
N HIS A 68 0.15 21.20 -17.41
CA HIS A 68 0.15 21.56 -16.00
C HIS A 68 -1.14 21.14 -15.28
N GLU A 69 -2.29 21.37 -15.90
CA GLU A 69 -3.59 20.93 -15.37
C GLU A 69 -3.66 19.39 -15.29
N LEU A 70 -3.07 18.70 -16.27
CA LEU A 70 -3.00 17.25 -16.27
C LEU A 70 -2.18 16.74 -15.08
N ASP A 71 -1.03 17.36 -14.82
CA ASP A 71 -0.20 17.02 -13.66
C ASP A 71 -0.97 17.22 -12.34
N GLU A 72 -1.70 18.34 -12.21
CA GLU A 72 -2.57 18.59 -11.05
C GLU A 72 -3.68 17.52 -10.91
N ILE A 73 -4.33 17.15 -12.02
CA ILE A 73 -5.39 16.13 -11.99
C ILE A 73 -4.83 14.81 -11.50
N LEU A 74 -3.72 14.34 -12.07
CA LEU A 74 -3.16 13.04 -11.76
C LEU A 74 -2.57 12.96 -10.34
N ASN A 75 -1.97 14.05 -9.84
CA ASN A 75 -1.30 14.08 -8.54
C ASN A 75 -2.20 14.54 -7.38
N LYS A 76 -3.18 15.43 -7.62
CA LYS A 76 -3.91 16.11 -6.55
C LYS A 76 -5.43 15.96 -6.60
N LYS A 77 -6.00 15.52 -7.71
CA LYS A 77 -7.47 15.49 -7.93
C LYS A 77 -7.97 14.09 -8.34
N SER A 78 -7.13 13.10 -8.21
CA SER A 78 -7.41 11.68 -8.52
C SER A 78 -7.45 10.83 -7.24
N GLY A 79 -7.08 9.59 -7.36
CA GLY A 79 -6.95 8.67 -6.24
C GLY A 79 -8.25 8.44 -5.47
N LEU A 80 -8.13 8.20 -4.19
CA LEU A 80 -9.26 7.97 -3.31
C LEU A 80 -10.21 9.17 -3.28
N ALA A 81 -9.68 10.40 -3.26
CA ALA A 81 -10.47 11.62 -3.34
C ALA A 81 -11.30 11.69 -4.61
N GLY A 82 -10.68 11.42 -5.77
CA GLY A 82 -11.35 11.47 -7.06
C GLY A 82 -12.44 10.41 -7.22
N VAL A 83 -12.21 9.20 -6.76
CA VAL A 83 -13.18 8.10 -6.85
C VAL A 83 -14.31 8.30 -5.85
N SER A 84 -14.00 8.53 -4.59
CA SER A 84 -15.01 8.68 -3.53
C SER A 84 -15.80 9.99 -3.65
N GLY A 85 -15.17 11.06 -4.12
CA GLY A 85 -15.71 12.41 -4.07
C GLY A 85 -15.53 13.08 -2.70
N VAL A 86 -14.81 12.45 -1.77
CA VAL A 86 -14.43 13.01 -0.48
C VAL A 86 -13.17 13.85 -0.66
N PRO A 87 -13.22 15.19 -0.54
CA PRO A 87 -12.12 16.05 -0.98
C PRO A 87 -10.79 15.88 -0.23
N SER A 88 -10.84 15.43 1.03
CA SER A 88 -9.63 15.21 1.82
C SER A 88 -8.76 14.07 1.27
N GLY A 89 -9.37 13.07 0.62
CA GLY A 89 -8.69 11.83 0.26
C GLY A 89 -8.19 11.01 1.46
N ASP A 90 -8.52 11.45 2.68
CA ASP A 90 -8.16 10.75 3.91
C ASP A 90 -8.99 9.47 4.04
N LYS A 91 -8.31 8.34 4.25
CA LYS A 91 -8.95 7.02 4.34
C LYS A 91 -10.00 6.97 5.44
N ARG A 92 -9.82 7.70 6.55
CA ARG A 92 -10.76 7.74 7.68
C ARG A 92 -12.07 8.43 7.31
N ASP A 93 -11.99 9.55 6.57
CA ASP A 93 -13.17 10.27 6.11
C ASP A 93 -13.95 9.45 5.07
N ILE A 94 -13.22 8.74 4.20
CA ILE A 94 -13.80 7.86 3.19
C ILE A 94 -14.49 6.66 3.84
N GLU A 95 -13.89 6.08 4.87
CA GLU A 95 -14.48 5.00 5.66
C GLU A 95 -15.77 5.46 6.36
N ALA A 96 -15.73 6.63 7.00
CA ALA A 96 -16.92 7.20 7.64
C ALA A 96 -18.05 7.44 6.61
N ALA A 97 -17.74 7.92 5.40
CA ALA A 97 -18.71 8.10 4.33
C ALA A 97 -19.27 6.76 3.84
N ALA A 98 -18.43 5.73 3.69
CA ALA A 98 -18.86 4.38 3.29
C ALA A 98 -19.79 3.75 4.33
N VAL A 99 -19.46 3.86 5.62
CA VAL A 99 -20.34 3.42 6.74
C VAL A 99 -21.67 4.16 6.73
N ALA A 100 -21.68 5.44 6.34
CA ALA A 100 -22.89 6.23 6.15
C ALA A 100 -23.70 5.85 4.89
N GLY A 101 -23.23 4.90 4.08
CA GLY A 101 -23.90 4.37 2.90
C GLY A 101 -23.48 5.00 1.57
N ASP A 102 -22.40 5.79 1.54
CA ASP A 102 -21.87 6.33 0.28
C ASP A 102 -21.22 5.24 -0.56
N LYS A 103 -21.85 4.92 -1.69
CA LYS A 103 -21.38 3.87 -2.61
C LYS A 103 -20.06 4.20 -3.30
N ARG A 104 -19.78 5.48 -3.53
CA ARG A 104 -18.51 5.88 -4.15
C ARG A 104 -17.36 5.74 -3.17
N ALA A 105 -17.59 6.07 -1.90
CA ALA A 105 -16.63 5.87 -0.84
C ALA A 105 -16.32 4.37 -0.65
N GLN A 106 -17.35 3.51 -0.67
CA GLN A 106 -17.17 2.06 -0.65
C GLN A 106 -16.36 1.58 -1.87
N LEU A 107 -16.71 2.03 -3.08
CA LEU A 107 -15.99 1.68 -4.30
C LEU A 107 -14.51 2.08 -4.22
N ALA A 108 -14.19 3.25 -3.68
CA ALA A 108 -12.81 3.71 -3.53
C ALA A 108 -11.99 2.78 -2.63
N GLN A 109 -12.58 2.29 -1.53
CA GLN A 109 -11.95 1.31 -0.65
C GLN A 109 -11.76 -0.04 -1.35
N ASP A 110 -12.78 -0.54 -2.03
CA ASP A 110 -12.72 -1.81 -2.76
C ASP A 110 -11.65 -1.78 -3.85
N MET A 111 -11.54 -0.66 -4.57
CA MET A 111 -10.49 -0.46 -5.59
C MET A 111 -9.09 -0.49 -4.98
N LEU A 112 -8.87 0.20 -3.85
CA LEU A 112 -7.58 0.19 -3.15
C LEU A 112 -7.20 -1.22 -2.70
N ASN A 113 -8.12 -1.91 -2.01
CA ASN A 113 -7.90 -3.27 -1.53
C ASN A 113 -7.59 -4.23 -2.68
N TYR A 114 -8.31 -4.11 -3.79
CA TYR A 114 -8.08 -4.91 -4.99
C TYR A 114 -6.70 -4.66 -5.61
N GLN A 115 -6.28 -3.40 -5.71
CA GLN A 115 -4.95 -3.07 -6.23
C GLN A 115 -3.83 -3.62 -5.34
N ILE A 116 -3.96 -3.50 -4.01
CA ILE A 116 -2.97 -4.06 -3.08
C ILE A 116 -2.86 -5.59 -3.28
N LYS A 117 -3.99 -6.30 -3.36
CA LYS A 117 -3.99 -7.75 -3.67
C LYS A 117 -3.28 -8.08 -4.97
N LYS A 118 -3.51 -7.31 -6.03
CA LYS A 118 -2.84 -7.52 -7.33
C LYS A 118 -1.33 -7.39 -7.22
N TYR A 119 -0.85 -6.36 -6.51
CA TYR A 119 0.59 -6.17 -6.31
C TYR A 119 1.21 -7.28 -5.46
N ILE A 120 0.55 -7.69 -4.37
CA ILE A 120 1.00 -8.83 -3.56
C ILE A 120 1.10 -10.09 -4.43
N GLY A 121 0.06 -10.38 -5.22
CA GLY A 121 0.05 -11.54 -6.12
C GLY A 121 1.15 -11.49 -7.17
N SER A 122 1.33 -10.34 -7.85
CA SER A 122 2.36 -10.17 -8.87
C SER A 122 3.77 -10.35 -8.29
N TYR A 123 4.04 -9.79 -7.13
CA TYR A 123 5.34 -9.88 -6.47
C TYR A 123 5.62 -11.26 -5.89
N ALA A 124 4.60 -11.94 -5.34
CA ALA A 124 4.73 -13.33 -4.93
C ALA A 124 5.13 -14.22 -6.11
N VAL A 125 4.51 -14.03 -7.28
CA VAL A 125 4.86 -14.76 -8.51
C VAL A 125 6.26 -14.40 -8.99
N ALA A 126 6.61 -13.11 -9.06
CA ALA A 126 7.92 -12.65 -9.53
C ALA A 126 9.08 -13.16 -8.65
N MET A 127 8.87 -13.27 -7.34
CA MET A 127 9.86 -13.81 -6.41
C MET A 127 9.88 -15.35 -6.35
N GLY A 128 8.84 -16.01 -6.87
CA GLY A 128 8.65 -17.46 -6.74
C GLY A 128 8.21 -17.88 -5.34
N GLY A 129 7.31 -17.12 -4.74
CA GLY A 129 6.74 -17.27 -3.40
C GLY A 129 6.98 -16.07 -2.51
N VAL A 130 6.43 -16.11 -1.31
CA VAL A 130 6.57 -15.10 -0.26
C VAL A 130 6.72 -15.79 1.10
N ASP A 131 7.60 -15.28 1.95
CA ASP A 131 7.82 -15.80 3.29
C ASP A 131 7.24 -14.85 4.35
N CYS A 132 7.18 -13.55 4.02
CA CYS A 132 6.67 -12.54 4.94
C CYS A 132 5.93 -11.42 4.16
N LEU A 133 4.75 -11.05 4.66
CA LEU A 133 4.00 -9.87 4.25
C LEU A 133 4.04 -8.85 5.39
N VAL A 134 4.46 -7.63 5.10
CA VAL A 134 4.58 -6.56 6.10
C VAL A 134 3.62 -5.42 5.74
N PHE A 135 2.78 -5.02 6.69
CA PHE A 135 1.99 -3.80 6.65
C PHE A 135 2.66 -2.73 7.51
N THR A 136 2.80 -1.51 6.96
CA THR A 136 3.43 -0.37 7.62
C THR A 136 2.85 0.94 7.07
N GLY A 137 3.21 2.08 7.64
CA GLY A 137 2.61 3.38 7.33
C GLY A 137 1.24 3.55 7.98
N GLY A 138 0.76 4.77 8.10
CA GLY A 138 -0.41 5.10 8.93
C GLY A 138 -1.67 4.28 8.64
N ILE A 139 -1.98 4.00 7.38
CA ILE A 139 -3.10 3.12 6.99
C ILE A 139 -2.73 1.66 7.29
N GLY A 140 -1.53 1.21 6.88
CA GLY A 140 -1.11 -0.17 7.08
C GLY A 140 -1.06 -0.57 8.56
N GLU A 141 -0.70 0.36 9.44
CA GLU A 141 -0.59 0.16 10.88
C GLU A 141 -1.94 0.18 11.61
N HIS A 142 -2.84 1.09 11.21
CA HIS A 142 -4.04 1.38 12.00
C HIS A 142 -5.34 0.88 11.39
N ASP A 143 -5.37 0.51 10.10
CA ASP A 143 -6.58 0.01 9.43
C ASP A 143 -6.63 -1.52 9.43
N ALA A 144 -7.17 -2.09 10.50
CA ALA A 144 -7.34 -3.54 10.63
C ALA A 144 -8.32 -4.11 9.59
N GLN A 145 -9.33 -3.34 9.16
CA GLN A 145 -10.31 -3.77 8.17
C GLN A 145 -9.67 -3.89 6.78
N LEU A 146 -8.83 -2.92 6.40
CA LEU A 146 -8.07 -2.99 5.15
C LEU A 146 -7.17 -4.22 5.14
N ARG A 147 -6.40 -4.47 6.22
CA ARG A 147 -5.52 -5.66 6.28
C ARG A 147 -6.30 -6.96 6.15
N GLU A 148 -7.47 -7.05 6.79
CA GLU A 148 -8.37 -8.20 6.66
C GLU A 148 -8.86 -8.37 5.23
N ALA A 149 -9.42 -7.31 4.63
CA ALA A 149 -9.92 -7.30 3.26
C ALA A 149 -8.82 -7.63 2.23
N VAL A 150 -7.59 -7.16 2.46
CA VAL A 150 -6.44 -7.45 1.59
C VAL A 150 -5.99 -8.91 1.71
N CYS A 151 -5.98 -9.47 2.91
CA CYS A 151 -5.53 -10.86 3.11
C CYS A 151 -6.60 -11.91 2.77
N GLU A 152 -7.88 -11.52 2.73
CA GLU A 152 -8.97 -12.41 2.35
C GLU A 152 -8.75 -13.02 0.95
N GLY A 153 -8.84 -14.35 0.85
CA GLY A 153 -8.66 -15.09 -0.40
C GLY A 153 -7.21 -15.24 -0.87
N LEU A 154 -6.21 -14.87 -0.03
CA LEU A 154 -4.81 -15.13 -0.30
C LEU A 154 -4.28 -16.43 0.34
N ASP A 155 -5.19 -17.28 0.82
CA ASP A 155 -4.86 -18.60 1.43
C ASP A 155 -4.01 -19.49 0.53
N PHE A 156 -4.23 -19.41 -0.77
CA PHE A 156 -3.47 -20.20 -1.76
C PHE A 156 -1.99 -19.80 -1.84
N LEU A 157 -1.63 -18.60 -1.34
CA LEU A 157 -0.25 -18.16 -1.16
C LEU A 157 0.30 -18.50 0.23
N GLY A 158 -0.51 -19.11 1.11
CA GLY A 158 -0.16 -19.36 2.51
C GLY A 158 -0.36 -18.14 3.42
N ILE A 159 -0.96 -17.06 2.92
CA ILE A 159 -1.24 -15.84 3.68
C ILE A 159 -2.56 -16.02 4.42
N ARG A 160 -2.52 -16.04 5.75
CA ARG A 160 -3.68 -16.08 6.64
C ARG A 160 -3.45 -15.16 7.82
N ILE A 161 -4.47 -14.43 8.23
CA ILE A 161 -4.40 -13.60 9.43
C ILE A 161 -5.30 -14.12 10.53
N ASN A 162 -4.92 -13.84 11.77
CA ASN A 162 -5.77 -13.99 12.95
C ASN A 162 -6.52 -12.69 13.18
N VAL A 163 -7.84 -12.71 13.07
CA VAL A 163 -8.70 -11.52 13.15
C VAL A 163 -8.56 -10.83 14.51
N ASP A 164 -8.53 -11.59 15.60
CA ASP A 164 -8.40 -11.01 16.95
C ASP A 164 -7.06 -10.32 17.15
N LYS A 165 -5.96 -10.96 16.72
CA LYS A 165 -4.63 -10.33 16.75
C LYS A 165 -4.56 -9.11 15.85
N ASN A 166 -5.18 -9.16 14.68
CA ASN A 166 -5.22 -8.05 13.74
C ASN A 166 -5.93 -6.82 14.32
N GLN A 167 -7.06 -7.04 14.98
CA GLN A 167 -7.83 -5.95 15.60
C GLN A 167 -7.17 -5.37 16.85
N ASN A 168 -6.45 -6.21 17.62
CA ASN A 168 -5.76 -5.82 18.84
C ASN A 168 -4.25 -5.58 18.61
N CYS A 169 -3.86 -5.27 17.39
CA CYS A 169 -2.47 -5.01 17.04
C CYS A 169 -2.02 -3.65 17.60
N HIS A 170 -1.09 -3.67 18.54
CA HIS A 170 -0.51 -2.49 19.17
C HIS A 170 0.99 -2.68 19.38
N GLY A 171 1.77 -1.57 19.32
CA GLY A 171 3.21 -1.57 19.51
C GLY A 171 4.00 -1.59 18.21
N ASP A 172 5.32 -1.64 18.33
CA ASP A 172 6.23 -1.45 17.19
C ASP A 172 6.20 -2.59 16.18
N VAL A 173 5.94 -3.82 16.64
CA VAL A 173 5.86 -5.03 15.81
C VAL A 173 4.78 -5.95 16.31
N CYS A 174 3.80 -6.25 15.47
CA CYS A 174 2.75 -7.23 15.73
C CYS A 174 2.81 -8.37 14.72
N ASP A 175 2.80 -9.59 15.20
CA ASP A 175 2.58 -10.78 14.37
C ASP A 175 1.09 -11.13 14.38
N ILE A 176 0.44 -10.87 13.25
CA ILE A 176 -0.99 -11.14 13.04
C ILE A 176 -1.24 -12.43 12.25
N THR A 177 -0.21 -13.26 12.05
CA THR A 177 -0.33 -14.53 11.32
C THR A 177 -1.40 -15.43 11.93
N GLY A 178 -2.26 -15.95 11.07
CA GLY A 178 -3.34 -16.85 11.43
C GLY A 178 -2.89 -18.31 11.53
N TRP A 179 -3.75 -19.14 12.09
CA TRP A 179 -3.50 -20.56 12.20
C TRP A 179 -3.35 -21.22 10.82
N ARG A 180 -2.31 -22.04 10.65
CA ARG A 180 -1.92 -22.64 9.37
C ARG A 180 -1.53 -21.62 8.28
N GLY A 181 -1.17 -20.41 8.64
CA GLY A 181 -0.50 -19.50 7.72
C GLY A 181 0.97 -19.91 7.58
N ASP A 182 1.40 -20.18 6.35
CA ASP A 182 2.80 -20.49 6.05
C ASP A 182 3.63 -19.22 5.86
N VAL A 183 2.95 -18.12 5.52
CA VAL A 183 3.53 -16.78 5.36
C VAL A 183 3.34 -15.99 6.65
N CYS A 184 4.44 -15.43 7.17
CA CYS A 184 4.38 -14.54 8.32
C CYS A 184 3.74 -13.21 7.91
N VAL A 185 2.71 -12.76 8.63
CA VAL A 185 2.07 -11.47 8.38
C VAL A 185 2.33 -10.54 9.56
N LEU A 186 3.08 -9.48 9.31
CA LEU A 186 3.51 -8.53 10.32
C LEU A 186 2.89 -7.14 10.09
N VAL A 187 2.60 -6.46 11.17
CA VAL A 187 2.38 -5.02 11.20
C VAL A 187 3.59 -4.40 11.91
N ILE A 188 4.26 -3.48 11.24
CA ILE A 188 5.49 -2.86 11.76
C ILE A 188 5.30 -1.34 11.71
N ALA A 189 5.49 -0.68 12.87
CA ALA A 189 5.44 0.76 12.95
C ALA A 189 6.59 1.39 12.14
N THR A 190 6.25 2.44 11.39
CA THR A 190 7.23 3.22 10.64
C THR A 190 7.96 4.18 11.59
N ASP A 191 9.29 4.21 11.50
CA ASP A 191 10.13 5.16 12.23
C ASP A 191 11.10 5.86 11.26
N GLU A 192 10.54 6.72 10.42
CA GLU A 192 11.31 7.47 9.40
C GLU A 192 12.23 8.50 10.05
N GLU A 193 11.83 9.12 11.15
CA GLU A 193 12.60 10.14 11.87
C GLU A 193 13.89 9.55 12.44
N LEU A 194 13.83 8.34 12.99
CA LEU A 194 15.01 7.64 13.48
C LEU A 194 15.98 7.32 12.36
N MET A 195 15.48 6.92 11.18
CA MET A 195 16.34 6.61 10.02
C MET A 195 17.03 7.88 9.50
N ILE A 196 16.27 8.97 9.36
CA ILE A 196 16.83 10.29 8.99
C ILE A 196 17.91 10.72 9.99
N ALA A 197 17.64 10.58 11.28
CA ALA A 197 18.62 10.94 12.33
C ALA A 197 19.91 10.10 12.24
N ARG A 198 19.79 8.79 11.98
CA ARG A 198 20.95 7.89 11.82
C ARG A 198 21.77 8.23 10.58
N GLU A 199 21.13 8.44 9.44
CA GLU A 199 21.81 8.79 8.20
C GLU A 199 22.45 10.18 8.29
N THR A 200 21.77 11.16 8.87
CA THR A 200 22.33 12.50 9.13
C THR A 200 23.58 12.41 10.00
N LYS A 201 23.51 11.63 11.09
CA LYS A 201 24.67 11.42 11.96
C LYS A 201 25.86 10.84 11.19
N GLN A 202 25.64 9.81 10.38
CA GLN A 202 26.68 9.18 9.58
C GLN A 202 27.36 10.18 8.64
N VAL A 203 26.57 10.99 7.91
CA VAL A 203 27.11 12.00 6.96
C VAL A 203 27.88 13.12 7.67
N VAL A 204 27.51 13.46 8.90
CA VAL A 204 28.19 14.53 9.66
C VAL A 204 29.48 14.02 10.35
N GLU A 205 29.57 12.73 10.66
CA GLU A 205 30.74 12.10 11.30
C GLU A 205 31.79 11.59 10.29
N GLU A 206 31.49 11.56 8.98
CA GLU A 206 32.43 11.32 7.87
C GLU A 206 33.16 12.62 7.44
#